data_d61497a168477e394b526e769c5dbbcb
#
_entry.id   d61497a168477e394b526e769c5dbbcb
#
_cell.length_a   1.000
_cell.length_b   1.000
_cell.length_c   1.000
_cell.angle_alpha   90.00
_cell.angle_beta   90.00
_cell.angle_gamma   90.00
#
_symmetry.space_group_name_H-M   'P 1'
#
loop_
_entity.id
_entity.type
_entity.pdbx_description
1 polymer ?
#
loop_
_entity_poly.entity_id
_entity_poly.type
_entity_poly.pdbx_seq_one_letter_code
_entity_poly.pdbx_strand_id
1 'polypeptide(L)'
;YGLAPGSSLRKSYTGVDNGPVKVDGNGGNVIAAERVIYYAGGVPTSFTEMMGLPSTQIDDEYWFPWYDNVNIDTNLRFGNVSGAPASVRVFIGGVEMPGSPFALTASGAGQSLGVSIAGVNNGPVHIVSTQPIVAAERIIYNPTGSLPTSFSEMMGLPASQVNTTFVFPWYNNIYLDTQLRFANVSGSTATVNV
;
A
#
# COMPACT_ATOMS: atom_id res chain seq x y z
N TYR A 1 21.10 7.41 13.97
CA TYR A 1 20.48 8.55 14.69
C TYR A 1 20.17 8.12 16.11
N GLY A 2 20.52 8.97 17.09
CA GLY A 2 20.10 8.76 18.48
C GLY A 2 18.76 9.45 18.75
N LEU A 3 17.82 8.71 19.37
CA LEU A 3 16.53 9.24 19.81
C LEU A 3 16.42 9.07 21.31
N ALA A 4 16.25 10.17 22.04
CA ALA A 4 15.94 10.11 23.47
C ALA A 4 14.50 9.59 23.69
N PRO A 5 14.18 9.02 24.87
CA PRO A 5 12.81 8.63 25.19
C PRO A 5 11.82 9.78 24.98
N GLY A 6 10.69 9.51 24.29
CA GLY A 6 9.67 10.51 23.98
C GLY A 6 10.03 11.49 22.86
N SER A 7 11.19 11.36 22.20
CA SER A 7 11.56 12.22 21.08
C SER A 7 11.17 11.59 19.73
N SER A 8 11.02 12.45 18.73
CA SER A 8 10.80 12.06 17.33
C SER A 8 11.79 12.77 16.41
N LEU A 9 12.04 12.18 15.25
CA LEU A 9 12.94 12.73 14.24
C LEU A 9 12.35 12.56 12.85
N ARG A 10 12.38 13.62 12.03
CA ARG A 10 12.04 13.56 10.61
C ARG A 10 13.33 13.64 9.77
N LYS A 11 13.43 12.75 8.78
CA LYS A 11 14.52 12.75 7.81
C LYS A 11 13.97 12.61 6.39
N SER A 12 14.64 13.24 5.44
CA SER A 12 14.46 13.03 4.01
C SER A 12 15.83 12.84 3.35
N TYR A 13 15.83 12.07 2.26
CA TYR A 13 17.05 11.72 1.53
C TYR A 13 16.89 12.19 0.08
N THR A 14 17.42 13.37 -0.21
CA THR A 14 17.32 14.00 -1.52
C THR A 14 18.00 13.16 -2.60
N GLY A 15 17.33 12.98 -3.74
CA GLY A 15 17.87 12.26 -4.90
C GLY A 15 17.81 10.74 -4.78
N VAL A 16 17.12 10.21 -3.77
CA VAL A 16 16.85 8.78 -3.65
C VAL A 16 15.45 8.48 -4.14
N ASP A 17 15.33 7.58 -5.12
CA ASP A 17 14.09 6.96 -5.59
C ASP A 17 14.31 5.45 -5.62
N ASN A 18 14.11 4.81 -4.51
CA ASN A 18 14.33 3.38 -4.32
C ASN A 18 13.58 2.88 -3.07
N GLY A 19 13.46 1.56 -2.94
CA GLY A 19 12.87 0.88 -1.78
C GLY A 19 13.26 -0.60 -1.75
N PRO A 20 12.77 -1.34 -0.78
CA PRO A 20 11.99 -0.90 0.38
C PRO A 20 12.83 -0.12 1.41
N VAL A 21 12.15 0.63 2.30
CA VAL A 21 12.80 1.32 3.42
C VAL A 21 12.67 0.45 4.67
N LYS A 22 13.82 0.17 5.31
CA LYS A 22 13.86 -0.47 6.62
C LYS A 22 14.25 0.56 7.69
N VAL A 23 13.45 0.67 8.74
CA VAL A 23 13.80 1.42 9.95
C VAL A 23 14.05 0.43 11.07
N ASP A 24 15.24 0.48 11.66
CA ASP A 24 15.68 -0.45 12.70
C ASP A 24 16.03 0.34 13.96
N GLY A 25 15.37 0.02 15.06
CA GLY A 25 15.57 0.65 16.37
C GLY A 25 16.81 0.16 17.13
N ASN A 26 17.56 -0.80 16.55
CA ASN A 26 18.78 -1.36 17.14
C ASN A 26 18.60 -1.77 18.63
N GLY A 27 17.54 -2.53 18.89
CA GLY A 27 17.18 -3.03 20.22
C GLY A 27 16.21 -2.13 21.02
N GLY A 28 15.95 -0.89 20.57
CA GLY A 28 14.91 -0.03 21.14
C GLY A 28 13.61 -0.10 20.33
N ASN A 29 12.46 -0.06 21.00
CA ASN A 29 11.17 -0.01 20.31
C ASN A 29 10.97 1.36 19.66
N VAL A 30 10.66 1.36 18.37
CA VAL A 30 10.36 2.56 17.57
C VAL A 30 9.05 2.37 16.82
N ILE A 31 8.40 3.48 16.49
CA ILE A 31 7.35 3.53 15.49
C ILE A 31 7.85 4.34 14.31
N ALA A 32 7.44 3.99 13.10
CA ALA A 32 7.87 4.68 11.88
C ALA A 32 6.66 4.90 10.97
N ALA A 33 6.63 6.09 10.35
CA ALA A 33 5.68 6.42 9.30
C ALA A 33 6.42 7.07 8.14
N GLU A 34 5.96 6.80 6.94
CA GLU A 34 6.34 7.52 5.74
C GLU A 34 5.34 8.67 5.51
N ARG A 35 5.86 9.86 5.20
CA ARG A 35 5.06 10.99 4.71
C ARG A 35 5.48 11.30 3.29
N VAL A 36 4.53 11.29 2.37
CA VAL A 36 4.72 11.73 0.99
C VAL A 36 4.00 13.05 0.79
N ILE A 37 4.72 14.07 0.28
CA ILE A 37 4.13 15.31 -0.18
C ILE A 37 4.04 15.23 -1.69
N TYR A 38 2.84 15.30 -2.20
CA TYR A 38 2.56 15.21 -3.64
C TYR A 38 2.57 16.60 -4.27
N TYR A 39 3.27 16.72 -5.39
CA TYR A 39 3.38 17.95 -6.18
C TYR A 39 2.68 17.77 -7.52
N ALA A 40 1.76 18.66 -7.85
CA ALA A 40 1.20 18.81 -9.20
C ALA A 40 1.70 20.12 -9.81
N GLY A 41 2.33 20.06 -11.00
CA GLY A 41 2.90 21.22 -11.67
C GLY A 41 3.96 21.98 -10.83
N GLY A 42 4.68 21.27 -9.94
CA GLY A 42 5.69 21.85 -9.07
C GLY A 42 5.14 22.52 -7.80
N VAL A 43 3.83 22.47 -7.56
CA VAL A 43 3.17 23.02 -6.36
C VAL A 43 2.73 21.87 -5.45
N PRO A 44 3.01 21.92 -4.13
CA PRO A 44 2.46 20.95 -3.18
C PRO A 44 0.93 21.03 -3.18
N THR A 45 0.26 19.91 -3.48
CA THR A 45 -1.20 19.86 -3.57
C THR A 45 -1.84 18.98 -2.51
N SER A 46 -1.10 17.99 -2.03
CA SER A 46 -1.63 16.99 -1.11
C SER A 46 -0.48 16.33 -0.36
N PHE A 47 -0.80 15.65 0.73
CA PHE A 47 0.11 14.73 1.39
C PHE A 47 -0.64 13.51 1.93
N THR A 48 0.09 12.44 2.14
CA THR A 48 -0.37 11.26 2.87
C THR A 48 0.64 10.84 3.91
N GLU A 49 0.19 10.13 4.92
CA GLU A 49 1.05 9.46 5.90
C GLU A 49 0.61 8.00 6.00
N MET A 50 1.59 7.10 5.92
CA MET A 50 1.38 5.66 6.02
C MET A 50 2.30 5.09 7.10
N MET A 51 1.70 4.36 8.04
CA MET A 51 2.48 3.64 9.07
C MET A 51 3.25 2.49 8.42
N GLY A 52 4.52 2.36 8.81
CA GLY A 52 5.32 1.19 8.44
C GLY A 52 4.76 -0.08 9.08
N LEU A 53 4.84 -1.19 8.35
CA LEU A 53 4.45 -2.50 8.86
C LEU A 53 5.53 -3.03 9.81
N PRO A 54 5.18 -3.44 11.04
CA PRO A 54 6.12 -4.12 11.93
C PRO A 54 6.70 -5.38 11.28
N SER A 55 7.98 -5.68 11.51
CA SER A 55 8.64 -6.84 10.90
C SER A 55 7.98 -8.19 11.24
N THR A 56 7.27 -8.26 12.36
CA THR A 56 6.49 -9.44 12.78
C THR A 56 5.17 -9.61 12.03
N GLN A 57 4.79 -8.63 11.22
CA GLN A 57 3.56 -8.62 10.43
C GLN A 57 3.83 -8.65 8.92
N ILE A 58 5.10 -8.73 8.52
CA ILE A 58 5.48 -8.92 7.11
C ILE A 58 5.03 -10.31 6.67
N ASP A 59 4.42 -10.38 5.50
CA ASP A 59 3.81 -11.58 4.94
C ASP A 59 4.26 -11.79 3.48
N ASP A 60 3.95 -12.92 2.91
CA ASP A 60 4.09 -13.18 1.47
C ASP A 60 2.75 -13.05 0.73
N GLU A 61 1.66 -12.76 1.46
CA GLU A 61 0.32 -12.61 0.93
C GLU A 61 -0.37 -11.36 1.49
N TYR A 62 -0.98 -10.55 0.59
CA TYR A 62 -1.63 -9.29 0.94
C TYR A 62 -2.96 -9.11 0.23
N TRP A 63 -3.85 -8.32 0.87
CA TRP A 63 -5.17 -7.99 0.35
C TRP A 63 -5.42 -6.48 0.38
N PHE A 64 -6.10 -5.98 -0.68
CA PHE A 64 -6.75 -4.66 -0.70
C PHE A 64 -8.21 -4.83 -1.09
N PRO A 65 -9.12 -3.99 -0.56
CA PRO A 65 -10.55 -4.16 -0.84
C PRO A 65 -10.94 -3.80 -2.27
N TRP A 66 -10.14 -2.97 -2.95
CA TRP A 66 -10.49 -2.45 -4.26
C TRP A 66 -9.28 -1.99 -5.06
N TYR A 67 -9.42 -1.92 -6.37
CA TYR A 67 -8.50 -1.34 -7.33
C TYR A 67 -9.31 -0.56 -8.38
N ASP A 68 -8.95 0.71 -8.66
CA ASP A 68 -9.60 1.50 -9.70
C ASP A 68 -8.57 2.27 -10.52
N ASN A 69 -8.39 1.86 -11.75
CA ASN A 69 -7.56 2.55 -12.74
C ASN A 69 -8.37 2.84 -14.02
N VAL A 70 -9.66 3.15 -13.82
CA VAL A 70 -10.61 3.66 -14.81
C VAL A 70 -10.99 5.09 -14.47
N ASN A 71 -11.34 5.35 -13.20
CA ASN A 71 -11.82 6.64 -12.72
C ASN A 71 -10.76 7.41 -11.93
N ILE A 72 -9.77 6.71 -11.39
CA ILE A 72 -8.64 7.26 -10.64
C ILE A 72 -7.37 6.53 -11.07
N ASP A 73 -6.20 7.06 -10.71
CA ASP A 73 -4.91 6.43 -11.03
C ASP A 73 -4.42 5.65 -9.82
N THR A 74 -4.63 4.33 -9.85
CA THR A 74 -4.21 3.40 -8.80
C THR A 74 -2.94 2.67 -9.22
N ASN A 75 -1.98 2.60 -8.30
CA ASN A 75 -0.71 1.92 -8.48
C ASN A 75 -0.41 1.03 -7.28
N LEU A 76 -0.06 -0.23 -7.52
CA LEU A 76 0.42 -1.15 -6.49
C LEU A 76 1.94 -1.01 -6.36
N ARG A 77 2.45 -1.05 -5.14
CA ARG A 77 3.88 -1.02 -4.82
C ARG A 77 4.27 -2.26 -4.05
N PHE A 78 5.35 -2.90 -4.48
CA PHE A 78 5.92 -4.06 -3.82
C PHE A 78 7.36 -3.77 -3.40
N GLY A 79 7.74 -4.21 -2.22
CA GLY A 79 9.10 -4.12 -1.72
C GLY A 79 9.56 -5.46 -1.17
N ASN A 80 10.60 -6.05 -1.76
CA ASN A 80 11.18 -7.31 -1.32
C ASN A 80 12.09 -7.08 -0.11
N VAL A 81 11.77 -7.70 1.01
CA VAL A 81 12.50 -7.57 2.28
C VAL A 81 13.21 -8.86 2.70
N SER A 82 13.14 -9.91 1.86
CA SER A 82 13.61 -11.26 2.22
C SER A 82 15.11 -11.48 2.04
N GLY A 83 15.78 -10.66 1.21
CA GLY A 83 17.19 -10.90 0.83
C GLY A 83 17.38 -11.99 -0.24
N ALA A 84 16.30 -12.59 -0.77
CA ALA A 84 16.30 -13.52 -1.91
C ALA A 84 15.40 -12.95 -3.03
N PRO A 85 15.61 -13.32 -4.32
CA PRO A 85 14.70 -12.89 -5.38
C PRO A 85 13.27 -13.36 -5.11
N ALA A 86 12.29 -12.49 -5.38
CA ALA A 86 10.87 -12.81 -5.22
C ALA A 86 10.13 -12.72 -6.55
N SER A 87 9.04 -13.47 -6.65
CA SER A 87 8.08 -13.46 -7.76
C SER A 87 6.70 -13.15 -7.19
N VAL A 88 6.08 -12.07 -7.68
CA VAL A 88 4.83 -11.53 -7.14
C VAL A 88 3.71 -11.71 -8.15
N ARG A 89 2.68 -12.45 -7.77
CA ARG A 89 1.45 -12.61 -8.55
C ARG A 89 0.40 -11.63 -8.04
N VAL A 90 -0.34 -11.03 -8.96
CA VAL A 90 -1.41 -10.08 -8.67
C VAL A 90 -2.72 -10.57 -9.28
N PHE A 91 -3.73 -10.68 -8.46
CA PHE A 91 -5.10 -11.01 -8.86
C PHE A 91 -6.02 -9.84 -8.48
N ILE A 92 -6.97 -9.50 -9.37
CA ILE A 92 -8.00 -8.51 -9.08
C ILE A 92 -9.36 -9.12 -9.43
N GLY A 93 -10.27 -9.17 -8.46
CA GLY A 93 -11.55 -9.85 -8.62
C GLY A 93 -11.40 -11.36 -8.94
N GLY A 94 -10.35 -11.98 -8.43
CA GLY A 94 -10.03 -13.41 -8.65
C GLY A 94 -9.36 -13.72 -9.98
N VAL A 95 -9.08 -12.72 -10.84
CA VAL A 95 -8.41 -12.89 -12.14
C VAL A 95 -6.96 -12.46 -12.04
N GLU A 96 -6.02 -13.30 -12.49
CA GLU A 96 -4.62 -12.95 -12.54
C GLU A 96 -4.35 -11.85 -13.59
N MET A 97 -3.61 -10.83 -13.19
CA MET A 97 -3.40 -9.64 -14.03
C MET A 97 -2.31 -9.86 -15.08
N PRO A 98 -2.45 -9.24 -16.26
CA PRO A 98 -1.42 -9.26 -17.30
C PRO A 98 -0.07 -8.76 -16.77
N GLY A 99 1.01 -9.43 -17.17
CA GLY A 99 2.37 -9.14 -16.71
C GLY A 99 2.76 -9.84 -15.40
N SER A 100 1.81 -10.42 -14.69
CA SER A 100 2.07 -11.31 -13.55
C SER A 100 2.68 -12.64 -14.04
N PRO A 101 3.66 -13.22 -13.33
CA PRO A 101 4.26 -12.72 -12.10
C PRO A 101 5.33 -11.63 -12.33
N PHE A 102 5.42 -10.68 -11.40
CA PHE A 102 6.41 -9.61 -11.40
C PHE A 102 7.65 -10.03 -10.61
N ALA A 103 8.84 -9.85 -11.18
CA ALA A 103 10.09 -10.21 -10.53
C ALA A 103 10.63 -9.07 -9.66
N LEU A 104 11.05 -9.39 -8.44
CA LEU A 104 11.78 -8.49 -7.54
C LEU A 104 13.16 -9.08 -7.25
N THR A 105 14.19 -8.24 -7.30
CA THR A 105 15.56 -8.67 -6.94
C THR A 105 15.75 -8.77 -5.43
N ALA A 106 16.81 -9.46 -5.02
CA ALA A 106 17.21 -9.56 -3.62
C ALA A 106 17.79 -8.24 -3.05
N SER A 107 18.29 -7.35 -3.92
CA SER A 107 18.94 -6.10 -3.54
C SER A 107 18.96 -5.11 -4.71
N GLY A 108 19.19 -3.84 -4.43
CA GLY A 108 19.32 -2.78 -5.42
C GLY A 108 17.99 -2.26 -5.95
N ALA A 109 18.00 -1.59 -7.10
CA ALA A 109 16.84 -0.87 -7.62
C ALA A 109 15.63 -1.77 -7.92
N GLY A 110 15.86 -3.05 -8.26
CA GLY A 110 14.79 -4.01 -8.53
C GLY A 110 14.13 -4.63 -7.29
N GLN A 111 14.54 -4.25 -6.07
CA GLN A 111 13.85 -4.68 -4.85
C GLN A 111 12.47 -4.07 -4.70
N SER A 112 12.23 -2.90 -5.28
CA SER A 112 10.93 -2.22 -5.25
C SER A 112 10.39 -2.06 -6.67
N LEU A 113 9.10 -2.30 -6.84
CA LEU A 113 8.42 -2.20 -8.13
C LEU A 113 7.05 -1.54 -7.94
N GLY A 114 6.73 -0.58 -8.83
CA GLY A 114 5.40 -0.05 -8.99
C GLY A 114 4.70 -0.69 -10.19
N VAL A 115 3.45 -1.10 -10.01
CA VAL A 115 2.63 -1.72 -11.05
C VAL A 115 1.31 -0.96 -11.19
N SER A 116 1.00 -0.51 -12.41
CA SER A 116 -0.27 0.09 -12.78
C SER A 116 -0.96 -0.79 -13.83
N ILE A 117 -2.22 -1.13 -13.62
CA ILE A 117 -2.99 -2.02 -14.49
C ILE A 117 -4.16 -1.22 -15.05
N ALA A 118 -3.97 -0.69 -16.25
CA ALA A 118 -4.94 0.21 -16.88
C ALA A 118 -6.28 -0.50 -17.18
N GLY A 119 -7.39 0.24 -17.09
CA GLY A 119 -8.71 -0.21 -17.48
C GLY A 119 -9.36 -1.19 -16.51
N VAL A 120 -8.80 -1.38 -15.32
CA VAL A 120 -9.36 -2.24 -14.28
C VAL A 120 -10.01 -1.40 -13.18
N ASN A 121 -11.27 -1.70 -12.88
CA ASN A 121 -12.02 -1.19 -11.73
C ASN A 121 -12.75 -2.37 -11.11
N ASN A 122 -12.14 -3.02 -10.15
CA ASN A 122 -12.65 -4.24 -9.50
C ASN A 122 -11.92 -4.52 -8.17
N GLY A 123 -12.36 -5.54 -7.45
CA GLY A 123 -11.73 -6.04 -6.23
C GLY A 123 -12.29 -7.39 -5.78
N PRO A 124 -11.73 -7.97 -4.76
CA PRO A 124 -10.51 -7.58 -4.05
C PRO A 124 -9.23 -7.69 -4.88
N VAL A 125 -8.18 -6.97 -4.47
CA VAL A 125 -6.82 -7.25 -4.91
C VAL A 125 -6.23 -8.30 -4.00
N HIS A 126 -5.64 -9.33 -4.60
CA HIS A 126 -4.91 -10.39 -3.93
C HIS A 126 -3.49 -10.45 -4.48
N ILE A 127 -2.52 -10.33 -3.61
CA ILE A 127 -1.10 -10.36 -3.93
C ILE A 127 -0.49 -11.58 -3.28
N VAL A 128 0.21 -12.40 -4.06
CA VAL A 128 0.91 -13.60 -3.58
C VAL A 128 2.35 -13.54 -4.04
N SER A 129 3.29 -13.67 -3.12
CA SER A 129 4.72 -13.65 -3.36
C SER A 129 5.38 -14.96 -2.97
N THR A 130 6.50 -15.28 -3.62
CA THR A 130 7.34 -16.44 -3.25
C THR A 130 8.24 -16.16 -2.05
N GLN A 131 8.31 -14.92 -1.59
CA GLN A 131 9.13 -14.47 -0.47
C GLN A 131 8.39 -13.40 0.31
N PRO A 132 8.73 -13.16 1.59
CA PRO A 132 8.21 -12.04 2.36
C PRO A 132 8.48 -10.69 1.67
N ILE A 133 7.42 -9.91 1.50
CA ILE A 133 7.44 -8.58 0.88
C ILE A 133 6.69 -7.59 1.76
N VAL A 134 6.73 -6.31 1.40
CA VAL A 134 5.75 -5.32 1.81
C VAL A 134 4.97 -4.87 0.58
N ALA A 135 3.68 -4.64 0.73
CA ALA A 135 2.81 -4.20 -0.35
C ALA A 135 2.01 -2.95 0.08
N ALA A 136 1.91 -1.98 -0.82
CA ALA A 136 1.13 -0.77 -0.64
C ALA A 136 0.33 -0.45 -1.90
N GLU A 137 -0.78 0.25 -1.73
CA GLU A 137 -1.56 0.85 -2.81
C GLU A 137 -1.41 2.37 -2.75
N ARG A 138 -1.12 2.98 -3.89
CA ARG A 138 -1.05 4.43 -4.11
C ARG A 138 -2.18 4.85 -5.02
N ILE A 139 -2.88 5.91 -4.65
CA ILE A 139 -4.00 6.43 -5.40
C ILE A 139 -3.75 7.92 -5.66
N ILE A 140 -3.77 8.29 -6.95
CA ILE A 140 -3.78 9.68 -7.39
C ILE A 140 -5.22 10.00 -7.82
N TYR A 141 -5.85 10.91 -7.09
CA TYR A 141 -7.19 11.35 -7.42
C TYR A 141 -7.13 12.42 -8.52
N ASN A 142 -7.59 12.03 -9.70
CA ASN A 142 -7.59 12.85 -10.90
C ASN A 142 -8.97 12.74 -11.59
N PRO A 143 -10.02 13.32 -11.01
CA PRO A 143 -11.35 13.22 -11.62
C PRO A 143 -11.35 13.98 -12.95
N THR A 144 -11.87 13.31 -14.00
CA THR A 144 -12.19 13.91 -15.31
C THR A 144 -11.02 14.53 -16.10
N GLY A 145 -9.79 13.99 -15.96
CA GLY A 145 -8.64 14.45 -16.75
C GLY A 145 -8.13 15.85 -16.41
N SER A 146 -8.55 16.40 -15.28
CA SER A 146 -7.98 17.60 -14.69
C SER A 146 -6.60 17.31 -14.06
N LEU A 147 -5.90 18.32 -13.59
CA LEU A 147 -4.67 18.13 -12.81
C LEU A 147 -4.98 17.27 -11.56
N PRO A 148 -4.10 16.33 -11.21
CA PRO A 148 -4.23 15.56 -9.98
C PRO A 148 -4.38 16.47 -8.78
N THR A 149 -5.38 16.22 -7.95
CA THR A 149 -5.71 17.10 -6.81
C THR A 149 -5.40 16.48 -5.46
N SER A 150 -5.21 15.15 -5.41
CA SER A 150 -5.00 14.45 -4.16
C SER A 150 -4.13 13.20 -4.37
N PHE A 151 -3.47 12.79 -3.31
CA PHE A 151 -2.63 11.61 -3.24
C PHE A 151 -2.93 10.87 -1.93
N SER A 152 -3.06 9.56 -2.00
CA SER A 152 -3.25 8.71 -0.83
C SER A 152 -2.45 7.43 -0.96
N GLU A 153 -2.01 6.90 0.16
CA GLU A 153 -1.37 5.59 0.25
C GLU A 153 -1.97 4.78 1.37
N MET A 154 -2.04 3.47 1.19
CA MET A 154 -2.36 2.54 2.26
C MET A 154 -1.51 1.28 2.16
N MET A 155 -1.13 0.74 3.32
CA MET A 155 -0.47 -0.55 3.42
C MET A 155 -1.47 -1.66 3.13
N GLY A 156 -1.05 -2.69 2.40
CA GLY A 156 -1.82 -3.91 2.22
C GLY A 156 -2.07 -4.62 3.54
N LEU A 157 -3.24 -5.20 3.67
CA LEU A 157 -3.55 -6.07 4.81
C LEU A 157 -2.86 -7.43 4.61
N PRO A 158 -1.91 -7.82 5.47
CA PRO A 158 -1.33 -9.16 5.42
C PRO A 158 -2.40 -10.24 5.57
N ALA A 159 -2.26 -11.37 4.88
CA ALA A 159 -3.24 -12.46 4.95
C ALA A 159 -3.41 -12.99 6.37
N SER A 160 -2.33 -12.99 7.16
CA SER A 160 -2.34 -13.33 8.59
C SER A 160 -3.21 -12.41 9.46
N GLN A 161 -3.63 -11.25 8.96
CA GLN A 161 -4.47 -10.27 9.67
C GLN A 161 -5.90 -10.18 9.11
N VAL A 162 -6.25 -10.97 8.10
CA VAL A 162 -7.62 -11.06 7.60
C VAL A 162 -8.54 -11.52 8.73
N ASN A 163 -9.67 -10.84 8.91
CA ASN A 163 -10.59 -11.08 10.03
C ASN A 163 -12.05 -10.93 9.57
N THR A 164 -12.97 -11.39 10.42
CA THR A 164 -14.41 -11.26 10.23
C THR A 164 -14.97 -9.93 10.71
N THR A 165 -14.21 -9.17 11.51
CA THR A 165 -14.66 -7.92 12.11
C THR A 165 -13.57 -6.85 12.00
N PHE A 166 -13.94 -5.68 11.47
CA PHE A 166 -13.11 -4.49 11.41
C PHE A 166 -13.82 -3.32 12.04
N VAL A 167 -13.07 -2.42 12.70
CA VAL A 167 -13.61 -1.27 13.40
C VAL A 167 -12.94 -0.01 12.89
N PHE A 168 -13.73 1.00 12.57
CA PHE A 168 -13.28 2.34 12.20
C PHE A 168 -13.61 3.33 13.33
N PRO A 169 -12.75 4.30 13.62
CA PRO A 169 -12.95 5.22 14.74
C PRO A 169 -14.06 6.23 14.47
N TRP A 170 -14.45 6.46 13.22
CA TRP A 170 -15.35 7.52 12.84
C TRP A 170 -15.93 7.34 11.46
N TYR A 171 -17.16 7.81 11.26
CA TYR A 171 -17.85 7.91 9.99
C TYR A 171 -18.61 9.23 9.89
N ASN A 172 -18.48 9.97 8.80
CA ASN A 172 -19.21 11.22 8.59
C ASN A 172 -19.67 11.34 7.13
N ASN A 173 -20.96 11.28 6.93
CA ASN A 173 -21.60 11.50 5.64
C ASN A 173 -22.62 12.67 5.71
N ILE A 174 -22.31 13.70 6.55
CA ILE A 174 -23.04 14.96 6.64
C ILE A 174 -22.26 16.07 5.93
N TYR A 175 -20.96 16.18 6.22
CA TYR A 175 -20.05 17.18 5.67
C TYR A 175 -19.02 16.62 4.72
N LEU A 176 -18.90 15.29 4.65
CA LEU A 176 -18.00 14.54 3.79
C LEU A 176 -18.80 13.48 3.03
N ASP A 177 -18.31 13.06 1.88
CA ASP A 177 -18.76 11.84 1.22
C ASP A 177 -17.90 10.67 1.71
N THR A 178 -18.37 9.96 2.73
CA THR A 178 -17.68 8.83 3.33
C THR A 178 -18.26 7.52 2.79
N GLN A 179 -17.40 6.69 2.22
CA GLN A 179 -17.75 5.39 1.66
C GLN A 179 -17.00 4.28 2.39
N LEU A 180 -17.70 3.22 2.76
CA LEU A 180 -17.09 1.99 3.24
C LEU A 180 -16.93 1.03 2.08
N ARG A 181 -15.77 0.39 1.98
CA ARG A 181 -15.50 -0.64 0.97
C ARG A 181 -15.26 -1.96 1.65
N PHE A 182 -15.96 -2.99 1.18
CA PHE A 182 -15.87 -4.35 1.68
C PHE A 182 -15.42 -5.27 0.56
N ALA A 183 -14.59 -6.25 0.90
CA ALA A 183 -14.19 -7.29 -0.01
C ALA A 183 -14.33 -8.65 0.67
N ASN A 184 -14.96 -9.58 -0.02
CA ASN A 184 -15.03 -10.96 0.44
C ASN A 184 -13.80 -11.71 -0.09
N VAL A 185 -12.93 -12.09 0.82
CA VAL A 185 -11.70 -12.86 0.53
C VAL A 185 -11.84 -14.33 0.93
N SER A 186 -13.04 -14.74 1.38
CA SER A 186 -13.34 -16.14 1.69
C SER A 186 -13.76 -16.92 0.44
N GLY A 187 -13.72 -18.25 0.53
CA GLY A 187 -14.19 -19.15 -0.53
C GLY A 187 -15.71 -19.31 -0.62
N SER A 188 -16.50 -18.57 0.19
CA SER A 188 -17.98 -18.67 0.23
C SER A 188 -18.61 -17.30 0.36
N THR A 189 -19.91 -17.21 0.08
CA THR A 189 -20.68 -15.96 0.24
C THR A 189 -20.61 -15.47 1.69
N ALA A 190 -20.32 -14.18 1.87
CA ALA A 190 -20.33 -13.52 3.17
C ALA A 190 -21.49 -12.51 3.24
N THR A 191 -22.15 -12.42 4.39
CA THR A 191 -23.08 -11.34 4.71
C THR A 191 -22.37 -10.31 5.57
N VAL A 192 -22.39 -9.06 5.16
CA VAL A 192 -21.76 -7.95 5.87
C VAL A 192 -22.85 -7.14 6.58
N ASN A 193 -22.65 -6.92 7.89
CA ASN A 193 -23.48 -6.02 8.68
C ASN A 193 -22.65 -4.79 9.08
N VAL A 194 -23.26 -3.62 9.03
CA VAL A 194 -22.66 -2.33 9.37
C VAL A 194 -23.48 -1.64 10.45
#